data_b525778d67586212cc93e18bd251da5e
#
_entry.id   b525778d67586212cc93e18bd251da5e
#
_cell.length_a   1.000
_cell.length_b   1.000
_cell.length_c   1.000
_cell.angle_alpha   90.00
_cell.angle_beta   90.00
_cell.angle_gamma   90.00
#
_symmetry.space_group_name_H-M   'P 1'
#
loop_
_entity.id
_entity.type
_entity.pdbx_description
1 polymer ?
#
loop_
_entity_poly.entity_id
_entity_poly.type
_entity_poly.pdbx_seq_one_letter_code
_entity_poly.pdbx_strand_id
1 'polypeptide(L)'
;SFYGCEKLDSVYLCNDIDKLGNDAFFATPWFNSLPYEGGIRYIQGFACEMQWGFAAQNGGTVDLRPDTKGLGDELFYESGLKHINLPSSLKYIGERCFDGCRELSEIKLPEGIKNIGRWAFRDLSALKTISLPASLEEVGDEAFQGCTSLEHVDYHVSEASGKSIFQFCEQIASVHLGNTVRVLPDALFLRCGNLKEVVGGENVEVISENAFSECSLLKNFPFSQKLKVLGPMAFRASGLNQNMVLPANLD
;
A
#
# COMPACT_ATOMS: atom_id res chain seq x y z
N SER A 1 -13.23 9.11 -19.00
CA SER A 1 -13.10 10.31 -18.14
C SER A 1 -13.81 11.48 -18.78
N PHE A 2 -14.49 12.28 -17.95
CA PHE A 2 -15.16 13.53 -18.32
C PHE A 2 -14.36 14.74 -17.78
N TYR A 3 -13.10 14.55 -17.47
CA TYR A 3 -12.21 15.59 -16.96
C TYR A 3 -12.33 16.87 -17.81
N GLY A 4 -12.58 18.00 -17.17
CA GLY A 4 -12.62 19.31 -17.82
C GLY A 4 -13.77 19.50 -18.83
N CYS A 5 -14.81 18.66 -18.80
CA CYS A 5 -16.01 18.88 -19.61
C CYS A 5 -16.80 20.08 -19.05
N GLU A 6 -16.43 21.29 -19.48
CA GLU A 6 -16.92 22.58 -18.96
C GLU A 6 -18.45 22.81 -19.06
N LYS A 7 -19.16 21.98 -19.81
CA LYS A 7 -20.62 22.05 -20.00
C LYS A 7 -21.36 20.89 -19.35
N LEU A 8 -20.68 20.04 -18.56
CA LEU A 8 -21.32 18.91 -17.89
C LEU A 8 -21.95 19.38 -16.57
N ASP A 9 -23.21 19.76 -16.63
CA ASP A 9 -23.95 20.32 -15.50
C ASP A 9 -24.67 19.27 -14.66
N SER A 10 -24.96 18.11 -15.24
CA SER A 10 -25.70 17.03 -14.59
C SER A 10 -25.20 15.65 -15.03
N VAL A 11 -25.17 14.71 -14.08
CA VAL A 11 -24.81 13.30 -14.31
C VAL A 11 -25.82 12.42 -13.59
N TYR A 12 -26.40 11.46 -14.30
CA TYR A 12 -27.24 10.43 -13.71
C TYR A 12 -26.48 9.10 -13.70
N LEU A 13 -26.17 8.64 -12.51
CA LEU A 13 -25.49 7.35 -12.30
C LEU A 13 -26.58 6.29 -12.05
N CYS A 14 -26.80 5.42 -13.02
CA CYS A 14 -27.94 4.48 -13.02
C CYS A 14 -27.75 3.27 -12.11
N ASN A 15 -26.52 2.89 -11.81
CA ASN A 15 -26.17 1.72 -10.99
C ASN A 15 -25.03 2.08 -10.06
N ASP A 16 -24.79 1.22 -9.07
CA ASP A 16 -23.59 1.30 -8.25
C ASP A 16 -22.33 1.20 -9.11
N ILE A 17 -21.41 2.13 -8.89
CA ILE A 17 -20.08 2.10 -9.51
C ILE A 17 -19.20 1.15 -8.72
N ASP A 18 -18.63 0.16 -9.38
CA ASP A 18 -17.67 -0.77 -8.76
C ASP A 18 -16.25 -0.19 -8.72
N LYS A 19 -15.91 0.62 -9.72
CA LYS A 19 -14.60 1.30 -9.80
C LYS A 19 -14.78 2.66 -10.46
N LEU A 20 -14.28 3.70 -9.81
CA LEU A 20 -14.23 5.06 -10.37
C LEU A 20 -12.78 5.36 -10.76
N GLY A 21 -12.57 5.70 -12.04
CA GLY A 21 -11.27 6.15 -12.51
C GLY A 21 -10.91 7.51 -11.95
N ASN A 22 -9.62 7.75 -11.80
CA ASN A 22 -9.12 9.02 -11.30
C ASN A 22 -9.60 10.18 -12.15
N ASP A 23 -9.91 11.30 -11.51
CA ASP A 23 -10.37 12.54 -12.14
C ASP A 23 -11.50 12.36 -13.15
N ALA A 24 -12.31 11.28 -13.00
CA ALA A 24 -13.33 10.94 -13.98
C ALA A 24 -14.28 12.10 -14.29
N PHE A 25 -14.56 12.92 -13.28
CA PHE A 25 -15.45 14.08 -13.38
C PHE A 25 -14.82 15.39 -12.89
N PHE A 26 -13.54 15.37 -12.56
CA PHE A 26 -12.84 16.55 -12.04
C PHE A 26 -12.92 17.72 -13.01
N ALA A 27 -13.00 18.95 -12.47
CA ALA A 27 -13.13 20.20 -13.22
C ALA A 27 -14.40 20.27 -14.12
N THR A 28 -15.46 19.53 -13.77
CA THR A 28 -16.79 19.72 -14.38
C THR A 28 -17.70 20.55 -13.47
N PRO A 29 -18.66 21.33 -14.02
CA PRO A 29 -19.64 22.05 -13.22
C PRO A 29 -20.43 21.12 -12.29
N TRP A 30 -20.82 19.94 -12.79
CA TRP A 30 -21.51 18.94 -11.98
C TRP A 30 -20.68 18.51 -10.75
N PHE A 31 -19.43 18.11 -10.94
CA PHE A 31 -18.57 17.68 -9.81
C PHE A 31 -18.36 18.82 -8.80
N ASN A 32 -18.13 20.04 -9.30
CA ASN A 32 -17.96 21.23 -8.47
C ASN A 32 -19.21 21.62 -7.69
N SER A 33 -20.40 21.21 -8.14
CA SER A 33 -21.67 21.43 -7.46
C SER A 33 -21.94 20.44 -6.33
N LEU A 34 -21.22 19.30 -6.28
CA LEU A 34 -21.39 18.32 -5.21
C LEU A 34 -20.95 18.90 -3.86
N PRO A 35 -21.70 18.68 -2.78
CA PRO A 35 -21.33 19.18 -1.46
C PRO A 35 -20.10 18.46 -0.90
N TYR A 36 -19.37 19.14 -0.02
CA TYR A 36 -18.43 18.49 0.88
C TYR A 36 -19.16 17.93 2.09
N GLU A 37 -19.01 16.66 2.36
CA GLU A 37 -19.52 15.98 3.55
C GLU A 37 -18.32 15.63 4.44
N GLY A 38 -18.24 16.24 5.65
CA GLY A 38 -17.06 16.07 6.50
C GLY A 38 -15.76 16.45 5.81
N GLY A 39 -15.78 17.50 4.96
CA GLY A 39 -14.61 17.97 4.21
C GLY A 39 -14.23 17.14 3.00
N ILE A 40 -15.01 16.12 2.63
CA ILE A 40 -14.77 15.24 1.49
C ILE A 40 -15.95 15.29 0.51
N ARG A 41 -15.65 15.28 -0.77
CA ARG A 41 -16.60 15.18 -1.85
C ARG A 41 -16.69 13.75 -2.36
N TYR A 42 -17.92 13.21 -2.44
CA TYR A 42 -18.16 11.82 -2.77
C TYR A 42 -18.94 11.64 -4.06
N ILE A 43 -18.62 10.53 -4.75
CA ILE A 43 -19.43 9.99 -5.86
C ILE A 43 -19.73 8.52 -5.55
N GLN A 44 -20.97 8.17 -5.19
CA GLN A 44 -21.43 6.79 -4.91
C GLN A 44 -20.50 5.97 -4.01
N GLY A 45 -20.04 6.55 -2.89
CA GLY A 45 -19.13 5.87 -1.95
C GLY A 45 -17.65 5.96 -2.33
N PHE A 46 -17.30 6.66 -3.42
CA PHE A 46 -15.91 7.01 -3.70
C PHE A 46 -15.60 8.41 -3.16
N ALA A 47 -14.63 8.50 -2.25
CA ALA A 47 -14.08 9.75 -1.76
C ALA A 47 -13.13 10.31 -2.81
N CYS A 48 -13.51 11.38 -3.48
CA CYS A 48 -12.84 11.86 -4.69
C CYS A 48 -11.96 13.09 -4.47
N GLU A 49 -12.35 13.95 -3.53
CA GLU A 49 -11.64 15.20 -3.26
C GLU A 49 -11.78 15.57 -1.80
N MET A 50 -10.71 16.01 -1.18
CA MET A 50 -10.73 16.63 0.15
C MET A 50 -10.62 18.16 0.03
N GLN A 51 -11.44 18.87 0.79
CA GLN A 51 -11.35 20.32 0.88
C GLN A 51 -9.95 20.72 1.35
N TRP A 52 -9.33 21.64 0.63
CA TRP A 52 -7.97 22.06 0.92
C TRP A 52 -7.77 22.53 2.38
N GLY A 53 -6.75 21.99 3.04
CA GLY A 53 -6.45 22.30 4.44
C GLY A 53 -7.40 21.69 5.48
N PHE A 54 -8.41 20.90 5.09
CA PHE A 54 -9.42 20.36 6.01
C PHE A 54 -8.78 19.50 7.11
N ALA A 55 -7.90 18.57 6.77
CA ALA A 55 -7.23 17.72 7.76
C ALA A 55 -6.46 18.54 8.79
N ALA A 56 -5.65 19.51 8.34
CA ALA A 56 -4.87 20.37 9.22
C ALA A 56 -5.77 21.22 10.16
N GLN A 57 -6.88 21.75 9.66
CA GLN A 57 -7.85 22.52 10.44
C GLN A 57 -8.59 21.68 11.49
N ASN A 58 -8.72 20.38 11.28
CA ASN A 58 -9.34 19.41 12.20
C ASN A 58 -8.31 18.63 13.03
N GLY A 59 -7.15 19.22 13.32
CA GLY A 59 -6.13 18.57 14.14
C GLY A 59 -5.52 17.32 13.51
N GLY A 60 -5.63 17.15 12.19
CA GLY A 60 -5.12 16.00 11.45
C GLY A 60 -6.08 14.80 11.41
N THR A 61 -7.35 14.99 11.76
CA THR A 61 -8.34 13.91 11.74
C THR A 61 -9.33 14.07 10.60
N VAL A 62 -9.63 12.96 9.93
CA VAL A 62 -10.65 12.88 8.88
C VAL A 62 -11.53 11.67 9.13
N ASP A 63 -12.85 11.88 9.13
CA ASP A 63 -13.84 10.83 9.25
C ASP A 63 -14.44 10.49 7.88
N LEU A 64 -14.28 9.26 7.45
CA LEU A 64 -14.87 8.74 6.22
C LEU A 64 -16.30 8.25 6.46
N ARG A 65 -17.13 8.35 5.43
CA ARG A 65 -18.46 7.73 5.44
C ARG A 65 -18.34 6.20 5.62
N PRO A 66 -19.23 5.55 6.39
CA PRO A 66 -19.18 4.09 6.60
C PRO A 66 -19.34 3.25 5.32
N ASP A 67 -19.97 3.81 4.28
CA ASP A 67 -20.18 3.20 2.97
C ASP A 67 -19.08 3.51 1.95
N THR A 68 -17.96 4.13 2.39
CA THR A 68 -16.85 4.47 1.48
C THR A 68 -16.23 3.19 0.90
N LYS A 69 -16.29 3.06 -0.43
CA LYS A 69 -15.79 1.92 -1.20
C LYS A 69 -14.37 2.16 -1.74
N GLY A 70 -14.03 3.41 -2.02
CA GLY A 70 -12.73 3.77 -2.59
C GLY A 70 -12.27 5.16 -2.17
N LEU A 71 -10.96 5.32 -2.12
CA LEU A 71 -10.28 6.59 -1.94
C LEU A 71 -9.61 6.96 -3.26
N GLY A 72 -9.86 8.17 -3.73
CA GLY A 72 -9.29 8.71 -4.96
C GLY A 72 -7.77 8.90 -4.88
N ASP A 73 -7.17 9.10 -6.04
CA ASP A 73 -5.75 9.42 -6.13
C ASP A 73 -5.48 10.77 -5.45
N GLU A 74 -4.32 10.85 -4.80
CA GLU A 74 -3.85 12.06 -4.12
C GLU A 74 -4.81 12.65 -3.07
N LEU A 75 -5.86 11.91 -2.65
CA LEU A 75 -6.92 12.43 -1.78
C LEU A 75 -6.41 13.11 -0.50
N PHE A 76 -5.38 12.54 0.12
CA PHE A 76 -4.73 13.03 1.34
C PHE A 76 -3.26 13.41 1.12
N TYR A 77 -2.84 13.60 -0.13
CA TYR A 77 -1.46 13.94 -0.47
C TYR A 77 -0.95 15.14 0.35
N GLU A 78 0.14 14.94 1.11
CA GLU A 78 0.79 15.95 1.96
C GLU A 78 -0.17 16.77 2.87
N SER A 79 -1.30 16.17 3.29
CA SER A 79 -2.41 16.89 3.92
C SER A 79 -2.24 17.19 5.41
N GLY A 80 -1.18 16.72 6.06
CA GLY A 80 -1.02 16.80 7.52
C GLY A 80 -1.95 15.86 8.29
N LEU A 81 -2.44 14.80 7.64
CA LEU A 81 -3.27 13.77 8.25
C LEU A 81 -2.49 13.01 9.32
N LYS A 82 -3.11 12.84 10.51
CA LYS A 82 -2.55 12.11 11.67
C LYS A 82 -3.36 10.86 12.00
N HIS A 83 -4.68 10.96 11.85
CA HIS A 83 -5.62 9.92 12.22
C HIS A 83 -6.70 9.74 11.17
N ILE A 84 -6.93 8.50 10.79
CA ILE A 84 -8.02 8.11 9.90
C ILE A 84 -8.46 6.67 10.23
N ASN A 85 -9.77 6.44 10.23
CA ASN A 85 -10.35 5.11 10.32
C ASN A 85 -10.87 4.69 8.96
N LEU A 86 -10.31 3.63 8.41
CA LEU A 86 -10.76 3.08 7.14
C LEU A 86 -11.97 2.16 7.37
N PRO A 87 -13.12 2.39 6.72
CA PRO A 87 -14.30 1.56 6.90
C PRO A 87 -14.13 0.17 6.29
N SER A 88 -14.86 -0.81 6.82
CA SER A 88 -14.81 -2.20 6.32
C SER A 88 -15.32 -2.39 4.90
N SER A 89 -16.09 -1.41 4.38
CA SER A 89 -16.57 -1.34 3.00
C SER A 89 -15.46 -1.01 1.99
N LEU A 90 -14.31 -0.47 2.45
CA LEU A 90 -13.25 0.01 1.57
C LEU A 90 -12.61 -1.13 0.76
N LYS A 91 -12.51 -0.94 -0.55
CA LYS A 91 -11.94 -1.88 -1.51
C LYS A 91 -10.72 -1.32 -2.24
N TYR A 92 -10.65 0.00 -2.41
CA TYR A 92 -9.68 0.65 -3.29
C TYR A 92 -9.04 1.84 -2.60
N ILE A 93 -7.71 1.93 -2.66
CA ILE A 93 -6.92 3.10 -2.28
C ILE A 93 -6.16 3.53 -3.53
N GLY A 94 -6.37 4.78 -3.94
CA GLY A 94 -5.81 5.34 -5.16
C GLY A 94 -4.31 5.58 -5.13
N GLU A 95 -3.76 5.96 -6.28
CA GLU A 95 -2.35 6.34 -6.42
C GLU A 95 -2.05 7.55 -5.54
N ARG A 96 -0.91 7.53 -4.82
CA ARG A 96 -0.44 8.62 -3.95
C ARG A 96 -1.46 9.09 -2.90
N CYS A 97 -2.47 8.28 -2.59
CA CYS A 97 -3.58 8.70 -1.74
C CYS A 97 -3.13 9.27 -0.38
N PHE A 98 -2.13 8.66 0.26
CA PHE A 98 -1.54 9.10 1.53
C PHE A 98 -0.06 9.51 1.39
N ASP A 99 0.44 9.68 0.15
CA ASP A 99 1.84 10.03 -0.09
C ASP A 99 2.21 11.31 0.67
N GLY A 100 3.28 11.23 1.48
CA GLY A 100 3.76 12.36 2.27
C GLY A 100 2.92 12.72 3.51
N CYS A 101 1.96 11.88 3.94
CA CYS A 101 1.27 12.06 5.22
C CYS A 101 2.21 11.70 6.39
N ARG A 102 3.22 12.53 6.63
CA ARG A 102 4.35 12.23 7.51
C ARG A 102 4.01 12.09 8.99
N GLU A 103 2.84 12.59 9.41
CA GLU A 103 2.39 12.53 10.80
C GLU A 103 1.43 11.34 11.05
N LEU A 104 1.06 10.58 10.01
CA LEU A 104 0.21 9.40 10.12
C LEU A 104 1.03 8.23 10.70
N SER A 105 0.86 7.98 11.99
CA SER A 105 1.64 6.99 12.74
C SER A 105 1.01 5.60 12.79
N GLU A 106 -0.27 5.50 12.47
CA GLU A 106 -1.04 4.25 12.48
C GLU A 106 -2.09 4.28 11.38
N ILE A 107 -2.22 3.18 10.65
CA ILE A 107 -3.32 2.94 9.72
C ILE A 107 -3.63 1.44 9.70
N LYS A 108 -4.91 1.09 9.78
CA LYS A 108 -5.37 -0.29 9.72
C LYS A 108 -6.12 -0.53 8.42
N LEU A 109 -5.57 -1.38 7.58
CA LEU A 109 -6.23 -1.81 6.34
C LEU A 109 -7.36 -2.79 6.67
N PRO A 110 -8.57 -2.62 6.10
CA PRO A 110 -9.66 -3.58 6.32
C PRO A 110 -9.40 -4.90 5.58
N GLU A 111 -9.87 -6.00 6.17
CA GLU A 111 -9.70 -7.36 5.62
C GLU A 111 -10.33 -7.56 4.22
N GLY A 112 -11.16 -6.65 3.77
CA GLY A 112 -11.81 -6.74 2.47
C GLY A 112 -11.15 -5.90 1.38
N ILE A 113 -10.06 -5.19 1.67
CA ILE A 113 -9.38 -4.35 0.67
C ILE A 113 -8.81 -5.19 -0.48
N LYS A 114 -8.90 -4.65 -1.70
CA LYS A 114 -8.50 -5.32 -2.93
C LYS A 114 -7.29 -4.70 -3.61
N ASN A 115 -7.24 -3.38 -3.66
CA ASN A 115 -6.22 -2.66 -4.42
C ASN A 115 -5.64 -1.52 -3.61
N ILE A 116 -4.31 -1.41 -3.69
CA ILE A 116 -3.51 -0.28 -3.22
C ILE A 116 -2.76 0.27 -4.42
N GLY A 117 -2.93 1.55 -4.70
CA GLY A 117 -2.30 2.23 -5.84
C GLY A 117 -0.79 2.44 -5.66
N ARG A 118 -0.13 2.83 -6.74
CA ARG A 118 1.28 3.21 -6.76
C ARG A 118 1.51 4.35 -5.77
N TRP A 119 2.61 4.30 -4.98
CA TRP A 119 2.97 5.31 -3.99
C TRP A 119 1.88 5.65 -2.96
N ALA A 120 0.88 4.80 -2.79
CA ALA A 120 -0.28 5.13 -1.98
C ALA A 120 0.05 5.52 -0.53
N PHE A 121 1.12 4.98 0.03
CA PHE A 121 1.62 5.20 1.39
C PHE A 121 3.10 5.58 1.40
N ARG A 122 3.59 6.20 0.32
CA ARG A 122 5.00 6.61 0.23
C ARG A 122 5.32 7.69 1.27
N ASP A 123 6.53 7.63 1.82
CA ASP A 123 7.08 8.63 2.75
C ASP A 123 6.24 8.87 4.02
N LEU A 124 5.52 7.83 4.51
CA LEU A 124 4.88 7.86 5.82
C LEU A 124 5.93 7.71 6.93
N SER A 125 6.65 8.78 7.22
CA SER A 125 7.81 8.73 8.12
C SER A 125 7.47 8.49 9.60
N ALA A 126 6.19 8.57 10.02
CA ALA A 126 5.76 8.24 11.38
C ALA A 126 5.18 6.82 11.50
N LEU A 127 4.86 6.13 10.40
CA LEU A 127 4.22 4.82 10.42
C LEU A 127 5.17 3.76 10.97
N LYS A 128 4.74 3.03 12.01
CA LYS A 128 5.57 2.03 12.70
C LYS A 128 5.28 0.60 12.31
N THR A 129 4.04 0.28 12.02
CA THR A 129 3.62 -1.08 11.70
C THR A 129 2.58 -1.08 10.58
N ILE A 130 2.59 -2.10 9.76
CA ILE A 130 1.56 -2.33 8.74
C ILE A 130 1.27 -3.82 8.58
N SER A 131 -0.01 -4.13 8.39
CA SER A 131 -0.47 -5.46 8.00
C SER A 131 -1.14 -5.39 6.65
N LEU A 132 -0.64 -6.14 5.68
CA LEU A 132 -1.21 -6.27 4.34
C LEU A 132 -2.04 -7.56 4.29
N PRO A 133 -3.38 -7.46 4.24
CA PRO A 133 -4.24 -8.64 4.33
C PRO A 133 -4.22 -9.49 3.05
N ALA A 134 -4.57 -10.77 3.21
CA ALA A 134 -4.60 -11.74 2.11
C ALA A 134 -5.67 -11.44 1.04
N SER A 135 -6.59 -10.53 1.31
CA SER A 135 -7.61 -10.08 0.35
C SER A 135 -7.08 -9.18 -0.76
N LEU A 136 -5.86 -8.63 -0.59
CA LEU A 136 -5.22 -7.78 -1.60
C LEU A 136 -4.92 -8.59 -2.87
N GLU A 137 -5.42 -8.08 -3.99
CA GLU A 137 -5.21 -8.61 -5.33
C GLU A 137 -4.15 -7.80 -6.09
N GLU A 138 -4.01 -6.52 -5.74
CA GLU A 138 -3.07 -5.61 -6.38
C GLU A 138 -2.44 -4.68 -5.34
N VAL A 139 -1.12 -4.60 -5.35
CA VAL A 139 -0.34 -3.59 -4.63
C VAL A 139 0.56 -2.91 -5.65
N GLY A 140 0.41 -1.61 -5.79
CA GLY A 140 1.16 -0.83 -6.78
C GLY A 140 2.64 -0.67 -6.44
N ASP A 141 3.41 -0.28 -7.46
CA ASP A 141 4.83 -0.03 -7.30
C ASP A 141 5.10 0.99 -6.18
N GLU A 142 6.14 0.71 -5.39
CA GLU A 142 6.65 1.63 -4.38
C GLU A 142 5.58 2.07 -3.36
N ALA A 143 4.54 1.24 -3.14
CA ALA A 143 3.37 1.62 -2.34
C ALA A 143 3.69 2.11 -0.93
N PHE A 144 4.73 1.59 -0.29
CA PHE A 144 5.22 1.97 1.05
C PHE A 144 6.69 2.43 1.04
N GLN A 145 7.20 2.85 -0.12
CA GLN A 145 8.60 3.30 -0.24
C GLN A 145 8.88 4.43 0.76
N GLY A 146 10.03 4.39 1.41
CA GLY A 146 10.48 5.49 2.27
C GLY A 146 9.74 5.64 3.60
N CYS A 147 8.98 4.64 4.06
CA CYS A 147 8.40 4.61 5.41
C CYS A 147 9.52 4.39 6.44
N THR A 148 10.25 5.47 6.75
CA THR A 148 11.53 5.40 7.49
C THR A 148 11.41 5.04 8.96
N SER A 149 10.22 5.05 9.57
CA SER A 149 9.97 4.56 10.93
C SER A 149 9.30 3.20 11.00
N LEU A 150 9.06 2.55 9.85
CA LEU A 150 8.37 1.26 9.79
C LEU A 150 9.28 0.17 10.38
N GLU A 151 8.85 -0.45 11.47
CA GLU A 151 9.60 -1.45 12.24
C GLU A 151 9.15 -2.89 11.96
N HIS A 152 7.84 -3.08 11.74
CA HIS A 152 7.23 -4.40 11.56
C HIS A 152 6.27 -4.45 10.38
N VAL A 153 6.33 -5.54 9.62
CA VAL A 153 5.44 -5.81 8.49
C VAL A 153 4.83 -7.19 8.62
N ASP A 154 3.49 -7.26 8.64
CA ASP A 154 2.74 -8.49 8.42
C ASP A 154 2.31 -8.53 6.96
N TYR A 155 2.90 -9.44 6.17
CA TYR A 155 2.70 -9.55 4.74
C TYR A 155 1.94 -10.83 4.38
N HIS A 156 0.67 -10.71 3.97
CA HIS A 156 -0.20 -11.85 3.64
C HIS A 156 -0.63 -11.87 2.17
N VAL A 157 -0.10 -10.99 1.34
CA VAL A 157 -0.44 -10.91 -0.09
C VAL A 157 0.10 -12.12 -0.82
N SER A 158 -0.77 -12.83 -1.56
CA SER A 158 -0.38 -14.06 -2.26
C SER A 158 0.59 -13.78 -3.39
N GLU A 159 0.22 -12.86 -4.28
CA GLU A 159 0.97 -12.47 -5.48
C GLU A 159 0.77 -10.97 -5.69
N ALA A 160 1.72 -10.15 -5.26
CA ALA A 160 1.68 -8.71 -5.51
C ALA A 160 2.19 -8.42 -6.93
N SER A 161 1.54 -7.48 -7.60
CA SER A 161 1.93 -7.02 -8.93
C SER A 161 3.02 -5.95 -8.91
N GLY A 162 3.12 -5.19 -7.80
CA GLY A 162 4.04 -4.05 -7.69
C GLY A 162 5.45 -4.44 -7.28
N LYS A 163 6.38 -3.56 -7.65
CA LYS A 163 7.82 -3.65 -7.34
C LYS A 163 8.19 -2.67 -6.24
N SER A 164 9.31 -2.94 -5.55
CA SER A 164 9.91 -2.01 -4.59
C SER A 164 8.94 -1.56 -3.47
N ILE A 165 7.99 -2.41 -3.09
CA ILE A 165 6.87 -2.03 -2.22
C ILE A 165 7.36 -1.39 -0.92
N PHE A 166 8.38 -1.95 -0.26
CA PHE A 166 8.99 -1.45 0.99
C PHE A 166 10.42 -0.94 0.80
N GLN A 167 10.79 -0.55 -0.41
CA GLN A 167 12.12 -0.03 -0.68
C GLN A 167 12.46 1.17 0.22
N PHE A 168 13.68 1.22 0.76
CA PHE A 168 14.14 2.28 1.68
C PHE A 168 13.39 2.38 3.02
N CYS A 169 12.64 1.35 3.43
CA CYS A 169 12.11 1.26 4.78
C CYS A 169 13.23 0.76 5.73
N GLU A 170 14.19 1.62 5.99
CA GLU A 170 15.47 1.24 6.63
C GLU A 170 15.31 0.74 8.07
N GLN A 171 14.21 1.07 8.76
CA GLN A 171 13.96 0.66 10.13
C GLN A 171 13.21 -0.66 10.27
N ILE A 172 12.75 -1.29 9.18
CA ILE A 172 12.12 -2.62 9.28
C ILE A 172 13.09 -3.58 9.95
N ALA A 173 12.69 -4.07 11.14
CA ALA A 173 13.46 -5.02 11.93
C ALA A 173 12.95 -6.46 11.75
N SER A 174 11.65 -6.64 11.55
CA SER A 174 11.04 -7.96 11.37
C SER A 174 9.90 -7.95 10.34
N VAL A 175 9.78 -9.09 9.66
CA VAL A 175 8.72 -9.37 8.68
C VAL A 175 8.10 -10.72 9.00
N HIS A 176 6.77 -10.77 9.06
CA HIS A 176 6.02 -12.01 9.09
C HIS A 176 5.38 -12.25 7.72
N LEU A 177 5.74 -13.35 7.08
CA LEU A 177 5.18 -13.82 5.82
C LEU A 177 4.04 -14.79 6.11
N GLY A 178 2.82 -14.43 5.74
CA GLY A 178 1.65 -15.28 5.94
C GLY A 178 1.67 -16.55 5.10
N ASN A 179 0.82 -17.49 5.44
CA ASN A 179 0.71 -18.78 4.74
C ASN A 179 0.08 -18.69 3.34
N THR A 180 -0.49 -17.56 2.97
CA THR A 180 -1.02 -17.28 1.62
C THR A 180 0.04 -16.87 0.62
N VAL A 181 1.19 -16.38 1.10
CA VAL A 181 2.26 -15.83 0.25
C VAL A 181 2.88 -16.91 -0.62
N ARG A 182 2.88 -16.67 -1.94
CA ARG A 182 3.50 -17.54 -2.96
C ARG A 182 4.69 -16.86 -3.64
N VAL A 183 4.58 -15.57 -3.87
CA VAL A 183 5.57 -14.78 -4.60
C VAL A 183 6.01 -13.60 -3.74
N LEU A 184 7.31 -13.44 -3.60
CA LEU A 184 7.91 -12.22 -3.09
C LEU A 184 8.39 -11.41 -4.30
N PRO A 185 7.77 -10.25 -4.58
CA PRO A 185 8.00 -9.52 -5.83
C PRO A 185 9.36 -8.82 -5.87
N ASP A 186 9.68 -8.27 -7.04
CA ASP A 186 10.95 -7.58 -7.29
C ASP A 186 11.19 -6.46 -6.27
N ALA A 187 12.40 -6.44 -5.70
CA ALA A 187 12.88 -5.41 -4.79
C ALA A 187 11.95 -5.16 -3.56
N LEU A 188 11.17 -6.17 -3.13
CA LEU A 188 10.16 -6.04 -2.07
C LEU A 188 10.70 -5.33 -0.83
N PHE A 189 11.87 -5.74 -0.32
CA PHE A 189 12.56 -5.18 0.85
C PHE A 189 13.95 -4.63 0.49
N LEU A 190 14.11 -4.13 -0.73
CA LEU A 190 15.39 -3.57 -1.17
C LEU A 190 15.82 -2.43 -0.23
N ARG A 191 17.04 -2.52 0.30
CA ARG A 191 17.63 -1.55 1.26
C ARG A 191 16.93 -1.45 2.60
N CYS A 192 16.26 -2.51 3.05
CA CYS A 192 15.80 -2.62 4.43
C CYS A 192 16.97 -3.06 5.33
N GLY A 193 17.95 -2.17 5.54
CA GLY A 193 19.23 -2.49 6.17
C GLY A 193 19.14 -3.03 7.59
N ASN A 194 18.11 -2.66 8.36
CA ASN A 194 17.86 -3.14 9.72
C ASN A 194 17.07 -4.45 9.80
N LEU A 195 16.64 -5.03 8.68
CA LEU A 195 15.89 -6.28 8.69
C LEU A 195 16.75 -7.42 9.25
N LYS A 196 16.34 -7.96 10.39
CA LYS A 196 17.03 -9.02 11.13
C LYS A 196 16.30 -10.35 11.07
N GLU A 197 14.99 -10.30 11.03
CA GLU A 197 14.12 -11.46 11.18
C GLU A 197 13.04 -11.52 10.11
N VAL A 198 12.95 -12.67 9.46
CA VAL A 198 11.84 -13.04 8.60
C VAL A 198 11.29 -14.36 9.12
N VAL A 199 10.00 -14.43 9.41
CA VAL A 199 9.32 -15.64 9.89
C VAL A 199 8.16 -16.00 8.99
N GLY A 200 7.75 -17.26 8.97
CA GLY A 200 6.68 -17.75 8.10
C GLY A 200 7.17 -18.00 6.67
N GLY A 201 6.25 -17.90 5.71
CA GLY A 201 6.58 -18.06 4.29
C GLY A 201 6.76 -19.51 3.82
N GLU A 202 6.19 -20.50 4.53
CA GLU A 202 6.31 -21.93 4.23
C GLU A 202 5.76 -22.30 2.85
N ASN A 203 5.00 -21.40 2.24
CA ASN A 203 4.39 -21.60 0.93
C ASN A 203 5.00 -20.72 -0.17
N VAL A 204 6.08 -20.01 0.11
CA VAL A 204 6.77 -19.19 -0.88
C VAL A 204 7.39 -20.10 -1.95
N GLU A 205 7.04 -19.82 -3.19
CA GLU A 205 7.49 -20.54 -4.38
C GLU A 205 8.49 -19.73 -5.21
N VAL A 206 8.38 -18.41 -5.14
CA VAL A 206 9.23 -17.49 -5.90
C VAL A 206 9.74 -16.36 -5.01
N ILE A 207 11.04 -16.15 -5.03
CA ILE A 207 11.70 -14.95 -4.49
C ILE A 207 12.29 -14.22 -5.70
N SER A 208 11.71 -13.07 -6.04
CA SER A 208 12.06 -12.35 -7.27
C SER A 208 13.36 -11.55 -7.15
N GLU A 209 13.71 -10.85 -8.24
CA GLU A 209 14.93 -10.07 -8.33
C GLU A 209 15.05 -9.03 -7.22
N ASN A 210 16.23 -8.94 -6.58
CA ASN A 210 16.55 -7.97 -5.53
C ASN A 210 15.61 -7.98 -4.30
N ALA A 211 14.77 -8.98 -4.08
CA ALA A 211 13.72 -8.98 -3.05
C ALA A 211 14.23 -8.62 -1.64
N PHE A 212 15.44 -9.05 -1.26
CA PHE A 212 16.13 -8.75 0.01
C PHE A 212 17.55 -8.19 -0.22
N SER A 213 17.78 -7.56 -1.37
CA SER A 213 19.08 -6.96 -1.67
C SER A 213 19.38 -5.82 -0.68
N GLU A 214 20.61 -5.77 -0.18
CA GLU A 214 21.09 -4.79 0.79
C GLU A 214 20.40 -4.84 2.18
N CYS A 215 19.77 -5.98 2.53
CA CYS A 215 19.30 -6.29 3.90
C CYS A 215 20.50 -6.74 4.76
N SER A 216 21.40 -5.84 5.12
CA SER A 216 22.72 -6.16 5.67
C SER A 216 22.71 -6.86 7.04
N LEU A 217 21.63 -6.74 7.80
CA LEU A 217 21.49 -7.40 9.12
C LEU A 217 20.71 -8.71 9.06
N LEU A 218 20.16 -9.12 7.90
CA LEU A 218 19.43 -10.37 7.72
C LEU A 218 20.40 -11.55 7.66
N LYS A 219 20.59 -12.25 8.78
CA LYS A 219 21.56 -13.37 8.91
C LYS A 219 20.99 -14.72 8.53
N ASN A 220 19.68 -14.89 8.65
CA ASN A 220 18.97 -16.14 8.36
C ASN A 220 17.71 -15.84 7.59
N PHE A 221 17.30 -16.78 6.74
CA PHE A 221 16.03 -16.70 6.00
C PHE A 221 15.35 -18.09 5.99
N PRO A 222 14.03 -18.17 6.26
CA PRO A 222 13.29 -19.43 6.31
C PRO A 222 12.89 -19.89 4.89
N PHE A 223 13.86 -20.46 4.14
CA PHE A 223 13.57 -20.94 2.78
C PHE A 223 12.49 -22.02 2.79
N SER A 224 11.40 -21.74 2.06
CA SER A 224 10.32 -22.70 1.85
C SER A 224 10.82 -23.94 1.09
N GLN A 225 10.35 -25.13 1.48
CA GLN A 225 10.61 -26.36 0.72
C GLN A 225 9.87 -26.37 -0.63
N LYS A 226 8.97 -25.42 -0.87
CA LYS A 226 8.24 -25.23 -2.13
C LYS A 226 8.91 -24.22 -3.06
N LEU A 227 10.03 -23.61 -2.63
CA LEU A 227 10.74 -22.63 -3.43
C LEU A 227 11.22 -23.27 -4.75
N LYS A 228 10.85 -22.65 -5.86
CA LYS A 228 11.17 -23.07 -7.24
C LYS A 228 12.11 -22.10 -7.93
N VAL A 229 11.95 -20.81 -7.62
CA VAL A 229 12.70 -19.74 -8.28
C VAL A 229 13.35 -18.84 -7.26
N LEU A 230 14.65 -18.63 -7.43
CA LEU A 230 15.43 -17.61 -6.71
C LEU A 230 16.00 -16.62 -7.72
N GLY A 231 15.38 -15.45 -7.78
CA GLY A 231 15.69 -14.41 -8.75
C GLY A 231 17.10 -13.82 -8.62
N PRO A 232 17.57 -13.13 -9.65
CA PRO A 232 18.89 -12.48 -9.64
C PRO A 232 19.02 -11.52 -8.45
N MET A 233 20.17 -11.55 -7.79
CA MET A 233 20.51 -10.63 -6.70
C MET A 233 19.50 -10.62 -5.53
N ALA A 234 18.62 -11.62 -5.40
CA ALA A 234 17.56 -11.65 -4.38
C ALA A 234 18.07 -11.34 -2.96
N PHE A 235 19.29 -11.77 -2.62
CA PHE A 235 19.95 -11.52 -1.34
C PHE A 235 21.33 -10.83 -1.50
N ARG A 236 21.53 -10.08 -2.60
CA ARG A 236 22.81 -9.37 -2.83
C ARG A 236 23.10 -8.45 -1.66
N ALA A 237 24.34 -8.49 -1.14
CA ALA A 237 24.77 -7.69 0.00
C ALA A 237 23.85 -7.79 1.24
N SER A 238 23.12 -8.89 1.38
CA SER A 238 22.45 -9.25 2.64
C SER A 238 23.44 -9.76 3.67
N GLY A 239 23.01 -9.84 4.93
CA GLY A 239 23.82 -10.41 6.02
C GLY A 239 23.83 -11.92 6.07
N LEU A 240 23.23 -12.63 5.12
CA LEU A 240 23.16 -14.09 5.10
C LEU A 240 24.56 -14.68 5.20
N ASN A 241 24.76 -15.52 6.19
CA ASN A 241 25.99 -16.25 6.42
C ASN A 241 25.66 -17.73 6.53
N GLN A 242 26.59 -18.54 6.33
CA GLN A 242 26.76 -20.00 6.37
C GLN A 242 25.59 -20.92 6.71
N ASN A 243 25.59 -22.11 6.09
CA ASN A 243 24.71 -23.27 6.36
C ASN A 243 23.24 -23.08 5.94
N MET A 244 22.99 -22.34 4.88
CA MET A 244 21.66 -22.32 4.27
C MET A 244 21.37 -23.64 3.58
N VAL A 245 20.21 -24.23 3.90
CA VAL A 245 19.69 -25.39 3.18
C VAL A 245 18.68 -24.89 2.17
N LEU A 246 19.04 -24.93 0.90
CA LEU A 246 18.14 -24.63 -0.19
C LEU A 246 17.37 -25.90 -0.61
N PRO A 247 16.13 -25.78 -1.11
CA PRO A 247 15.39 -26.91 -1.64
C PRO A 247 16.10 -27.58 -2.81
N ALA A 248 15.96 -28.89 -2.91
CA ALA A 248 16.64 -29.66 -3.95
C ALA A 248 16.18 -29.39 -5.39
N ASN A 249 15.01 -28.77 -5.56
CA ASN A 249 14.38 -28.49 -6.85
C ASN A 249 14.40 -26.99 -7.21
N LEU A 250 15.41 -26.29 -6.77
CA LEU A 250 15.60 -24.88 -7.07
C LEU A 250 16.19 -24.71 -8.48
N ASP A 251 15.51 -23.96 -9.34
CA ASP A 251 15.97 -23.56 -10.68
C ASP A 251 16.72 -22.23 -10.64
#